data_75cfcaadcb2afa08094329efe543b589
#
_entry.id   75cfcaadcb2afa08094329efe543b589
#
_cell.length_a   1.000
_cell.length_b   1.000
_cell.length_c   1.000
_cell.angle_alpha   90.00
_cell.angle_beta   90.00
_cell.angle_gamma   90.00
#
_symmetry.space_group_name_H-M   'P 1'
#
loop_
_entity.id
_entity.type
_entity.pdbx_description
1 polymer ?
#
loop_
_entity_poly.entity_id
_entity_poly.type
_entity_poly.pdbx_seq_one_letter_code
_entity_poly.pdbx_strand_id
1 'polypeptide(L)'
;LLLAKLKQINSDLKIVLTVSPIRHAKDGMHGNQLSKSTLLLAVDELCKACPECLYFLSYEIMMDELRDYRFYADDMMHPSKLAVDYIWECFGNAYFGDSAKGIMKEWQDIRRGLNHKPFNPDSEAYRSFLSQIVLKINRLKEKLPYFDVQKELDQCETLLKIS
;
A
#
# COMPACT_ATOMS: atom_id res chain seq x y z
N LEU A 1 -23.23 -11.99 -8.72
CA LEU A 1 -23.31 -13.15 -7.80
C LEU A 1 -22.35 -13.04 -6.62
N LEU A 2 -21.03 -12.80 -6.83
CA LEU A 2 -20.04 -12.71 -5.75
C LEU A 2 -20.30 -11.52 -4.83
N LEU A 3 -20.47 -10.32 -5.38
CA LEU A 3 -20.70 -9.09 -4.61
C LEU A 3 -21.95 -9.21 -3.73
N ALA A 4 -23.05 -9.78 -4.26
CA ALA A 4 -24.26 -10.01 -3.49
C ALA A 4 -24.03 -10.96 -2.30
N LYS A 5 -23.23 -12.02 -2.47
CA LYS A 5 -22.85 -12.93 -1.37
C LYS A 5 -21.99 -12.21 -0.32
N LEU A 6 -21.03 -11.39 -0.71
CA LEU A 6 -20.21 -10.61 0.22
C LEU A 6 -21.08 -9.64 1.04
N LYS A 7 -22.04 -8.99 0.42
CA LYS A 7 -23.00 -8.09 1.10
C LYS A 7 -23.93 -8.82 2.07
N GLN A 8 -24.26 -10.10 1.81
CA GLN A 8 -25.02 -10.92 2.77
C GLN A 8 -24.20 -11.23 4.03
N ILE A 9 -22.87 -11.35 3.91
CA ILE A 9 -21.96 -11.60 5.04
C ILE A 9 -21.69 -10.30 5.80
N ASN A 10 -21.52 -9.19 5.10
CA ASN A 10 -21.28 -7.87 5.68
C ASN A 10 -22.04 -6.79 4.88
N SER A 11 -23.17 -6.32 5.46
CA SER A 11 -24.02 -5.29 4.84
C SER A 11 -23.32 -3.95 4.64
N ASP A 12 -22.34 -3.64 5.49
CA ASP A 12 -21.62 -2.36 5.49
C ASP A 12 -20.38 -2.37 4.60
N LEU A 13 -20.13 -3.49 3.90
CA LEU A 13 -18.95 -3.66 3.05
C LEU A 13 -18.90 -2.58 1.96
N LYS A 14 -17.82 -1.85 1.90
CA LYS A 14 -17.43 -0.98 0.78
C LYS A 14 -16.43 -1.72 -0.09
N ILE A 15 -16.60 -1.63 -1.40
CA ILE A 15 -15.78 -2.34 -2.37
C ILE A 15 -15.08 -1.32 -3.25
N VAL A 16 -13.76 -1.35 -3.27
CA VAL A 16 -12.96 -0.53 -4.19
C VAL A 16 -12.37 -1.45 -5.25
N LEU A 17 -12.74 -1.21 -6.50
CA LEU A 17 -12.21 -1.90 -7.67
C LEU A 17 -11.11 -1.05 -8.29
N THR A 18 -10.17 -1.69 -8.93
CA THR A 18 -9.13 -1.01 -9.70
C THR A 18 -8.66 -1.88 -10.86
N VAL A 19 -8.22 -1.26 -11.95
CA VAL A 19 -7.55 -1.95 -13.05
C VAL A 19 -6.05 -1.74 -12.89
N SER A 20 -5.31 -2.84 -12.80
CA SER A 20 -3.85 -2.79 -12.63
C SER A 20 -3.17 -2.06 -13.78
N PRO A 21 -2.23 -1.13 -13.52
CA PRO A 21 -1.44 -0.47 -14.55
C PRO A 21 -0.33 -1.33 -15.15
N ILE A 22 -0.05 -2.53 -14.60
CA ILE A 22 0.97 -3.44 -15.12
C ILE A 22 0.62 -3.86 -16.55
N ARG A 23 1.59 -3.78 -17.46
CA ARG A 23 1.41 -4.25 -18.83
C ARG A 23 1.44 -5.77 -18.90
N HIS A 24 0.52 -6.34 -19.64
CA HIS A 24 0.44 -7.79 -19.88
C HIS A 24 1.07 -8.12 -21.25
N ALA A 25 2.33 -8.58 -21.22
CA ALA A 25 3.12 -8.78 -22.44
C ALA A 25 2.87 -10.12 -23.13
N LYS A 26 2.28 -11.11 -22.44
CA LYS A 26 2.10 -12.49 -22.94
C LYS A 26 1.33 -12.55 -24.26
N ASP A 27 0.30 -11.73 -24.40
CA ASP A 27 -0.56 -11.67 -25.59
C ASP A 27 -0.22 -10.48 -26.50
N GLY A 28 0.95 -9.88 -26.30
CA GLY A 28 1.41 -8.68 -27.00
C GLY A 28 0.72 -7.39 -26.53
N MET A 29 1.23 -6.25 -27.01
CA MET A 29 0.74 -4.94 -26.57
C MET A 29 -0.70 -4.64 -26.98
N HIS A 30 -1.12 -5.13 -28.14
CA HIS A 30 -2.52 -5.02 -28.57
C HIS A 30 -3.46 -5.85 -27.69
N GLY A 31 -3.08 -7.09 -27.39
CA GLY A 31 -3.83 -7.96 -26.47
C GLY A 31 -3.92 -7.34 -25.06
N ASN A 32 -2.85 -6.70 -24.57
CA ASN A 32 -2.89 -5.93 -23.33
C ASN A 32 -3.95 -4.83 -23.37
N GLN A 33 -4.03 -4.04 -24.45
CA GLN A 33 -5.03 -2.97 -24.55
C GLN A 33 -6.45 -3.51 -24.60
N LEU A 34 -6.70 -4.59 -25.33
CA LEU A 34 -8.01 -5.24 -25.36
C LEU A 34 -8.42 -5.77 -23.97
N SER A 35 -7.48 -6.40 -23.27
CA SER A 35 -7.70 -6.88 -21.90
C SER A 35 -8.04 -5.72 -20.95
N LYS A 36 -7.27 -4.63 -20.97
CA LYS A 36 -7.54 -3.45 -20.13
C LYS A 36 -8.89 -2.81 -20.46
N SER A 37 -9.20 -2.64 -21.74
CA SER A 37 -10.49 -2.09 -22.16
C SER A 37 -11.66 -2.95 -21.67
N THR A 38 -11.56 -4.26 -21.76
CA THR A 38 -12.57 -5.19 -21.24
C THR A 38 -12.77 -5.04 -19.73
N LEU A 39 -11.66 -4.94 -18.96
CA LEU A 39 -11.72 -4.74 -17.51
C LEU A 39 -12.33 -3.38 -17.15
N LEU A 40 -11.97 -2.30 -17.85
CA LEU A 40 -12.53 -0.96 -17.62
C LEU A 40 -14.03 -0.94 -17.84
N LEU A 41 -14.52 -1.51 -18.95
CA LEU A 41 -15.95 -1.61 -19.24
C LEU A 41 -16.69 -2.45 -18.19
N ALA A 42 -16.12 -3.60 -17.78
CA ALA A 42 -16.71 -4.46 -16.77
C ALA A 42 -16.80 -3.77 -15.40
N VAL A 43 -15.77 -3.02 -15.00
CA VAL A 43 -15.75 -2.26 -13.74
C VAL A 43 -16.77 -1.12 -13.78
N ASP A 44 -16.88 -0.40 -14.91
CA ASP A 44 -17.86 0.66 -15.08
C ASP A 44 -19.31 0.12 -14.94
N GLU A 45 -19.62 -1.00 -15.58
CA GLU A 45 -20.91 -1.66 -15.43
C GLU A 45 -21.19 -2.13 -13.99
N LEU A 46 -20.16 -2.70 -13.32
CA LEU A 46 -20.28 -3.12 -11.93
C LEU A 46 -20.55 -1.94 -10.98
N CYS A 47 -19.85 -0.84 -11.15
CA CYS A 47 -20.06 0.36 -10.34
C CYS A 47 -21.45 1.00 -10.58
N LYS A 48 -21.98 0.95 -11.81
CA LYS A 48 -23.34 1.39 -12.13
C LYS A 48 -24.40 0.49 -11.49
N ALA A 49 -24.14 -0.82 -11.45
CA ALA A 49 -25.08 -1.79 -10.89
C ALA A 49 -25.01 -1.94 -9.36
N CYS A 50 -23.92 -1.49 -8.73
CA CYS A 50 -23.66 -1.66 -7.31
C CYS A 50 -23.16 -0.33 -6.72
N PRO A 51 -24.04 0.48 -6.08
CA PRO A 51 -23.67 1.79 -5.54
C PRO A 51 -22.57 1.78 -4.47
N GLU A 52 -22.32 0.63 -3.85
CA GLU A 52 -21.24 0.45 -2.87
C GLU A 52 -19.89 0.11 -3.50
N CYS A 53 -19.86 -0.16 -4.81
CA CYS A 53 -18.65 -0.36 -5.57
C CYS A 53 -18.11 0.98 -6.04
N LEU A 54 -16.86 1.24 -5.69
CA LEU A 54 -16.11 2.41 -6.10
C LEU A 54 -15.00 1.98 -7.05
N TYR A 55 -14.62 2.86 -7.96
CA TYR A 55 -13.47 2.61 -8.83
C TYR A 55 -12.32 3.56 -8.47
N PHE A 56 -11.14 2.98 -8.26
CA PHE A 56 -9.90 3.73 -8.10
C PHE A 56 -9.08 3.69 -9.40
N LEU A 57 -8.77 4.84 -9.91
CA LEU A 57 -8.22 5.12 -11.25
C LEU A 57 -6.71 4.78 -11.39
N SER A 58 -6.22 3.66 -10.83
CA SER A 58 -4.78 3.37 -10.84
C SER A 58 -4.21 3.20 -12.26
N TYR A 59 -5.02 2.67 -13.18
CA TYR A 59 -4.62 2.52 -14.57
C TYR A 59 -4.48 3.88 -15.26
N GLU A 60 -5.47 4.75 -15.10
CA GLU A 60 -5.50 6.07 -15.70
C GLU A 60 -4.42 6.98 -15.11
N ILE A 61 -4.18 6.92 -13.80
CA ILE A 61 -3.06 7.65 -13.17
C ILE A 61 -1.75 7.29 -13.86
N MET A 62 -1.49 5.99 -14.07
CA MET A 62 -0.27 5.55 -14.75
C MET A 62 -0.22 5.96 -16.22
N MET A 63 -1.35 5.91 -16.93
CA MET A 63 -1.40 6.19 -18.37
C MET A 63 -1.47 7.67 -18.68
N ASP A 64 -2.11 8.48 -17.84
CA ASP A 64 -2.39 9.88 -18.13
C ASP A 64 -1.55 10.86 -17.30
N GLU A 65 -1.38 10.63 -16.00
CA GLU A 65 -0.56 11.50 -15.16
C GLU A 65 0.93 11.13 -15.22
N LEU A 66 1.24 9.82 -15.15
CA LEU A 66 2.61 9.29 -15.15
C LEU A 66 3.05 8.85 -16.55
N ARG A 67 2.94 9.72 -17.55
CA ARG A 67 3.12 9.44 -18.98
C ARG A 67 4.57 9.32 -19.46
N ASP A 68 5.52 9.08 -18.57
CA ASP A 68 6.95 9.06 -18.89
C ASP A 68 7.56 7.68 -18.53
N TYR A 69 8.53 7.23 -19.30
CA TYR A 69 9.19 5.94 -19.07
C TYR A 69 9.93 5.85 -17.73
N ARG A 70 10.28 6.96 -17.09
CA ARG A 70 10.85 6.99 -15.73
C ARG A 70 9.92 6.37 -14.66
N PHE A 71 8.64 6.28 -14.97
CA PHE A 71 7.64 5.69 -14.09
C PHE A 71 7.45 4.20 -14.31
N TYR A 72 8.19 3.61 -15.26
CA TYR A 72 8.28 2.17 -15.44
C TYR A 72 9.56 1.62 -14.82
N ALA A 73 9.53 0.36 -14.38
CA ALA A 73 10.72 -0.39 -14.00
C ALA A 73 11.57 -0.73 -15.24
N ASP A 74 12.75 -1.30 -15.03
CA ASP A 74 13.70 -1.63 -16.11
C ASP A 74 13.10 -2.58 -17.18
N ASP A 75 12.10 -3.38 -16.80
CA ASP A 75 11.40 -4.28 -17.71
C ASP A 75 10.37 -3.58 -18.62
N MET A 76 10.11 -2.29 -18.41
CA MET A 76 9.15 -1.48 -19.17
C MET A 76 7.70 -1.98 -19.08
N MET A 77 7.40 -2.88 -18.14
CA MET A 77 6.07 -3.47 -17.92
C MET A 77 5.50 -3.13 -16.57
N HIS A 78 6.30 -3.23 -15.52
CA HIS A 78 5.88 -2.89 -14.17
C HIS A 78 6.05 -1.40 -13.90
N PRO A 79 5.18 -0.79 -13.08
CA PRO A 79 5.41 0.55 -12.54
C PRO A 79 6.71 0.58 -11.72
N SER A 80 7.48 1.66 -11.83
CA SER A 80 8.63 1.90 -10.96
C SER A 80 8.18 2.09 -9.51
N LYS A 81 9.13 1.99 -8.56
CA LYS A 81 8.84 2.27 -7.16
C LYS A 81 8.23 3.67 -6.97
N LEU A 82 8.73 4.67 -7.70
CA LEU A 82 8.22 6.04 -7.66
C LEU A 82 6.75 6.11 -8.09
N ALA A 83 6.39 5.40 -9.17
CA ALA A 83 5.00 5.34 -9.63
C ALA A 83 4.09 4.63 -8.61
N VAL A 84 4.54 3.53 -8.03
CA VAL A 84 3.79 2.80 -7.00
C VAL A 84 3.54 3.69 -5.77
N ASP A 85 4.58 4.40 -5.30
CA ASP A 85 4.48 5.29 -4.15
C ASP A 85 3.48 6.44 -4.43
N TYR A 86 3.51 7.03 -5.63
CA TYR A 86 2.57 8.08 -6.06
C TYR A 86 1.12 7.57 -6.14
N ILE A 87 0.89 6.43 -6.80
CA ILE A 87 -0.45 5.84 -6.92
C ILE A 87 -0.99 5.48 -5.53
N TRP A 88 -0.13 4.98 -4.63
CA TRP A 88 -0.50 4.70 -3.25
C TRP A 88 -0.88 5.96 -2.47
N GLU A 89 -0.16 7.05 -2.66
CA GLU A 89 -0.50 8.35 -2.06
C GLU A 89 -1.87 8.85 -2.56
N CYS A 90 -2.13 8.77 -3.88
CA CYS A 90 -3.44 9.10 -4.46
C CYS A 90 -4.55 8.24 -3.85
N PHE A 91 -4.32 6.92 -3.71
CA PHE A 91 -5.26 6.01 -3.07
C PHE A 91 -5.55 6.42 -1.61
N GLY A 92 -4.50 6.66 -0.85
CA GLY A 92 -4.62 7.09 0.55
C GLY A 92 -5.36 8.43 0.70
N ASN A 93 -5.15 9.35 -0.25
CA ASN A 93 -5.84 10.64 -0.25
C ASN A 93 -7.33 10.51 -0.58
N ALA A 94 -7.70 9.55 -1.44
CA ALA A 94 -9.09 9.31 -1.82
C ALA A 94 -9.90 8.58 -0.73
N TYR A 95 -9.28 7.62 -0.01
CA TYR A 95 -10.03 6.67 0.82
C TYR A 95 -9.68 6.68 2.31
N PHE A 96 -8.54 7.23 2.72
CA PHE A 96 -8.16 7.22 4.13
C PHE A 96 -8.50 8.53 4.82
N GLY A 97 -9.19 8.46 5.95
CA GLY A 97 -9.40 9.60 6.84
C GLY A 97 -8.12 9.97 7.61
N ASP A 98 -8.11 11.15 8.24
CA ASP A 98 -6.93 11.70 8.92
C ASP A 98 -6.38 10.78 10.02
N SER A 99 -7.27 10.10 10.75
CA SER A 99 -6.87 9.12 11.77
C SER A 99 -6.04 7.97 11.18
N ALA A 100 -6.50 7.37 10.07
CA ALA A 100 -5.78 6.31 9.39
C ALA A 100 -4.44 6.81 8.82
N LYS A 101 -4.43 7.98 8.19
CA LYS A 101 -3.20 8.62 7.69
C LYS A 101 -2.20 8.89 8.81
N GLY A 102 -2.67 9.32 9.98
CA GLY A 102 -1.84 9.53 11.17
C GLY A 102 -1.17 8.23 11.63
N ILE A 103 -1.94 7.13 11.73
CA ILE A 103 -1.43 5.80 12.08
C ILE A 103 -0.42 5.30 11.05
N MET A 104 -0.72 5.44 9.76
CA MET A 104 0.19 5.04 8.68
C MET A 104 1.51 5.79 8.75
N LYS A 105 1.48 7.09 9.02
CA LYS A 105 2.69 7.92 9.19
C LYS A 105 3.51 7.46 10.40
N GLU A 106 2.85 7.26 11.56
CA GLU A 106 3.50 6.75 12.77
C GLU A 106 4.20 5.39 12.50
N TRP A 107 3.53 4.50 11.78
CA TRP A 107 4.07 3.21 11.39
C TRP A 107 5.24 3.31 10.38
N GLN A 108 5.14 4.20 9.39
CA GLN A 108 6.24 4.45 8.46
C GLN A 108 7.48 4.97 9.15
N ASP A 109 7.33 5.84 10.15
CA ASP A 109 8.45 6.36 10.94
C ASP A 109 9.11 5.27 11.78
N ILE A 110 8.32 4.36 12.38
CA ILE A 110 8.82 3.17 13.07
C ILE A 110 9.64 2.28 12.10
N ARG A 111 9.06 1.93 10.94
CA ARG A 111 9.74 1.10 9.95
C ARG A 111 11.00 1.74 9.38
N ARG A 112 10.98 3.05 9.16
CA ARG A 112 12.17 3.80 8.73
C ARG A 112 13.27 3.72 9.78
N GLY A 113 12.92 3.85 11.06
CA GLY A 113 13.84 3.72 12.17
C GLY A 113 14.44 2.32 12.27
N LEU A 114 13.65 1.27 12.14
CA LEU A 114 14.11 -0.13 12.15
C LEU A 114 15.05 -0.47 10.97
N ASN A 115 14.83 0.14 9.82
CA ASN A 115 15.67 -0.06 8.63
C ASN A 115 16.90 0.87 8.60
N HIS A 116 17.02 1.78 9.58
CA HIS A 116 18.17 2.66 9.67
C HIS A 116 19.43 1.86 10.05
N LYS A 117 20.47 1.95 9.22
CA LYS A 117 21.80 1.38 9.53
C LYS A 117 22.61 2.42 10.29
N PRO A 118 22.91 2.19 11.58
CA PRO A 118 23.71 3.13 12.37
C PRO A 118 25.15 3.13 11.91
N PHE A 119 25.82 4.25 12.04
CA PHE A 119 27.26 4.33 11.82
C PHE A 119 28.05 3.58 12.92
N ASN A 120 27.57 3.65 14.17
CA ASN A 120 28.12 2.92 15.29
C ASN A 120 27.00 2.13 16.01
N PRO A 121 26.86 0.82 15.72
CA PRO A 121 25.81 -0.01 16.31
C PRO A 121 25.92 -0.15 17.84
N ASP A 122 27.14 -0.12 18.41
CA ASP A 122 27.39 -0.33 19.84
C ASP A 122 27.23 0.93 20.68
N SER A 123 26.82 2.05 20.07
CA SER A 123 26.70 3.32 20.77
C SER A 123 25.48 3.34 21.70
N GLU A 124 25.64 3.97 22.87
CA GLU A 124 24.53 4.24 23.79
C GLU A 124 23.40 5.06 23.14
N ALA A 125 23.76 5.96 22.22
CA ALA A 125 22.81 6.73 21.44
C ALA A 125 21.92 5.83 20.57
N TYR A 126 22.49 4.79 19.94
CA TYR A 126 21.72 3.86 19.13
C TYR A 126 20.81 2.95 19.99
N ARG A 127 21.29 2.49 21.15
CA ARG A 127 20.45 1.75 22.11
C ARG A 127 19.27 2.59 22.60
N SER A 128 19.52 3.86 22.95
CA SER A 128 18.45 4.79 23.31
C SER A 128 17.44 4.99 22.17
N PHE A 129 17.91 5.14 20.93
CA PHE A 129 17.07 5.26 19.75
C PHE A 129 16.19 4.01 19.54
N LEU A 130 16.74 2.80 19.63
CA LEU A 130 15.97 1.56 19.53
C LEU A 130 14.93 1.46 20.65
N SER A 131 15.28 1.82 21.89
CA SER A 131 14.33 1.85 23.01
C SER A 131 13.15 2.80 22.74
N GLN A 132 13.39 3.95 22.11
CA GLN A 132 12.32 4.86 21.69
C GLN A 132 11.42 4.25 20.59
N ILE A 133 11.99 3.44 19.69
CA ILE A 133 11.19 2.70 18.68
C ILE A 133 10.29 1.68 19.37
N VAL A 134 10.81 0.90 20.32
CA VAL A 134 10.00 -0.06 21.11
C VAL A 134 8.84 0.64 21.80
N LEU A 135 9.09 1.81 22.44
CA LEU A 135 8.03 2.59 23.08
C LEU A 135 6.95 3.04 22.07
N LYS A 136 7.35 3.48 20.87
CA LYS A 136 6.39 3.85 19.81
C LYS A 136 5.56 2.65 19.34
N ILE A 137 6.18 1.48 19.16
CA ILE A 137 5.49 0.24 18.76
C ILE A 137 4.46 -0.14 19.83
N ASN A 138 4.83 -0.12 21.11
CA ASN A 138 3.92 -0.47 22.20
C ASN A 138 2.74 0.49 22.31
N ARG A 139 2.97 1.80 22.17
CA ARG A 139 1.88 2.80 22.12
C ARG A 139 0.93 2.54 20.96
N LEU A 140 1.45 2.16 19.79
CA LEU A 140 0.62 1.84 18.64
C LEU A 140 -0.19 0.56 18.87
N LYS A 141 0.40 -0.46 19.49
CA LYS A 141 -0.29 -1.71 19.88
C LYS A 141 -1.41 -1.45 20.89
N GLU A 142 -1.23 -0.53 21.85
CA GLU A 142 -2.27 -0.12 22.77
C GLU A 142 -3.46 0.55 22.05
N LYS A 143 -3.18 1.40 21.06
CA LYS A 143 -4.22 2.05 20.24
C LYS A 143 -4.94 1.06 19.31
N LEU A 144 -4.23 0.04 18.83
CA LEU A 144 -4.67 -0.91 17.81
C LEU A 144 -4.38 -2.36 18.29
N PRO A 145 -5.15 -2.91 19.24
CA PRO A 145 -4.86 -4.22 19.83
C PRO A 145 -4.84 -5.40 18.83
N TYR A 146 -5.53 -5.22 17.69
CA TYR A 146 -5.59 -6.21 16.59
C TYR A 146 -4.41 -6.13 15.62
N PHE A 147 -3.53 -5.12 15.78
CA PHE A 147 -2.39 -4.92 14.88
C PHE A 147 -1.20 -5.75 15.38
N ASP A 148 -0.78 -6.72 14.56
CA ASP A 148 0.36 -7.57 14.89
C ASP A 148 1.68 -6.81 14.65
N VAL A 149 2.42 -6.60 15.73
CA VAL A 149 3.71 -5.90 15.75
C VAL A 149 4.84 -6.78 16.28
N GLN A 150 4.58 -8.08 16.47
CA GLN A 150 5.53 -8.97 17.13
C GLN A 150 6.85 -9.05 16.37
N LYS A 151 6.78 -9.13 15.05
CA LYS A 151 7.98 -9.18 14.19
C LYS A 151 8.90 -7.97 14.38
N GLU A 152 8.34 -6.78 14.51
CA GLU A 152 9.10 -5.55 14.72
C GLU A 152 9.70 -5.48 16.14
N LEU A 153 8.99 -5.99 17.14
CA LEU A 153 9.52 -6.10 18.50
C LEU A 153 10.69 -7.08 18.56
N ASP A 154 10.56 -8.26 17.95
CA ASP A 154 11.63 -9.26 17.87
C ASP A 154 12.86 -8.71 17.14
N GLN A 155 12.64 -7.91 16.08
CA GLN A 155 13.74 -7.21 15.39
C GLN A 155 14.44 -6.21 16.31
N CYS A 156 13.71 -5.42 17.10
CA CYS A 156 14.30 -4.50 18.08
C CYS A 156 15.13 -5.25 19.13
N GLU A 157 14.58 -6.34 19.67
CA GLU A 157 15.29 -7.16 20.65
C GLU A 157 16.60 -7.74 20.09
N THR A 158 16.55 -8.21 18.85
CA THR A 158 17.73 -8.74 18.17
C THR A 158 18.80 -7.66 18.02
N LEU A 159 18.41 -6.47 17.57
CA LEU A 159 19.33 -5.34 17.42
C LEU A 159 19.91 -4.87 18.76
N LEU A 160 19.11 -4.88 19.83
CA LEU A 160 19.56 -4.52 21.18
C LEU A 160 20.52 -5.55 21.82
N LYS A 161 20.45 -6.82 21.42
CA LYS A 161 21.36 -7.89 21.90
C LYS A 161 22.70 -7.89 21.18
N ILE A 162 22.75 -7.39 19.96
CA ILE A 162 23.95 -7.31 19.11
C ILE A 162 24.75 -6.02 19.42
N SER A 163 24.09 -5.02 19.98
CA SER A 163 24.66 -3.76 20.43
C SER A 163 25.12 -3.94 21.90
#